data_3e8a036af7507f83e8e18f7857649ad5
#
_entry.id   3e8a036af7507f83e8e18f7857649ad5
#
_cell.length_a   1.000
_cell.length_b   1.000
_cell.length_c   1.000
_cell.angle_alpha   90.00
_cell.angle_beta   90.00
_cell.angle_gamma   90.00
#
_symmetry.space_group_name_H-M   'P 1'
#
loop_
_entity.id
_entity.type
_entity.pdbx_description
1 polymer ?
#
loop_
_entity_poly.entity_id
_entity_poly.type
_entity_poly.pdbx_seq_one_letter_code
_entity_poly.pdbx_strand_id
1 'polypeptide(L)'
;DDVTAVDTENGGNFTVSGTLEDGTEITAAVTVDRINYVQNPSFEDSDTSMWTVNYSGETDPTDYQVKAADAHSGEVAFHFWSGSADMDFSIEQSFTDLEPGTYELSAFSQGGDLSDDAYMDLYALVDGKELTAPFMLTTYADWQNPVIPEIKVTDGSLTIGVRYKCNVNSWGTLDDVTLYKIAE
;
A
#
# COMPACT_ATOMS: atom_id res chain seq x y z
N ASP A 1 -31.92 -6.26 18.96
CA ASP A 1 -30.69 -5.51 18.68
C ASP A 1 -29.86 -6.37 17.74
N ASP A 2 -30.02 -6.15 16.45
CA ASP A 2 -29.30 -6.94 15.45
C ASP A 2 -28.00 -6.19 15.06
N VAL A 3 -26.92 -6.48 15.76
CA VAL A 3 -25.57 -5.98 15.46
C VAL A 3 -24.87 -6.83 14.39
N THR A 4 -25.51 -7.90 13.91
CA THR A 4 -24.95 -8.84 12.93
C THR A 4 -24.89 -8.31 11.50
N ALA A 5 -25.48 -7.12 11.25
CA ALA A 5 -25.50 -6.49 9.93
C ALA A 5 -24.30 -5.56 9.65
N VAL A 6 -23.41 -5.34 10.61
CA VAL A 6 -22.22 -4.50 10.44
C VAL A 6 -21.04 -5.38 10.05
N ASP A 7 -20.60 -5.26 8.79
CA ASP A 7 -19.38 -5.93 8.33
C ASP A 7 -18.16 -5.17 8.87
N THR A 8 -17.53 -5.73 9.90
CA THR A 8 -16.35 -5.14 10.54
C THR A 8 -15.04 -5.52 9.86
N GLU A 9 -15.05 -6.46 8.92
CA GLU A 9 -13.85 -6.91 8.20
C GLU A 9 -13.66 -6.13 6.90
N ASN A 10 -14.74 -5.97 6.12
CA ASN A 10 -14.67 -5.27 4.84
C ASN A 10 -14.95 -3.77 4.93
N GLY A 11 -15.30 -3.29 6.12
CA GLY A 11 -15.63 -1.89 6.32
C GLY A 11 -16.91 -1.44 5.59
N GLY A 12 -17.22 -0.17 5.66
CA GLY A 12 -18.33 0.45 4.95
C GLY A 12 -19.22 1.32 5.82
N ASN A 13 -20.29 1.84 5.22
CA ASN A 13 -21.28 2.65 5.91
C ASN A 13 -22.53 1.80 6.20
N PHE A 14 -22.87 1.67 7.45
CA PHE A 14 -24.00 0.88 7.94
C PHE A 14 -25.00 1.76 8.66
N THR A 15 -26.27 1.34 8.65
CA THR A 15 -27.30 1.92 9.51
C THR A 15 -27.73 0.88 10.53
N VAL A 16 -27.49 1.17 11.79
CA VAL A 16 -27.95 0.33 12.90
C VAL A 16 -29.25 0.92 13.44
N SER A 17 -30.28 0.10 13.60
CA SER A 17 -31.56 0.51 14.15
C SER A 17 -31.89 -0.25 15.43
N GLY A 18 -32.63 0.42 16.32
CA GLY A 18 -33.11 -0.14 17.56
C GLY A 18 -34.51 0.44 17.89
N THR A 19 -35.27 -0.27 18.70
CA THR A 19 -36.59 0.17 19.16
C THR A 19 -36.54 0.39 20.67
N LEU A 20 -37.00 1.58 21.09
CA LEU A 20 -37.13 1.91 22.52
C LEU A 20 -38.35 1.17 23.12
N GLU A 21 -38.42 1.12 24.47
CA GLU A 21 -39.54 0.47 25.18
C GLU A 21 -40.90 1.08 24.84
N ASP A 22 -40.97 2.34 24.43
CA ASP A 22 -42.20 3.04 24.01
C ASP A 22 -42.58 2.78 22.53
N GLY A 23 -41.79 1.95 21.82
CA GLY A 23 -42.00 1.62 20.41
C GLY A 23 -41.37 2.61 19.43
N THR A 24 -40.63 3.60 19.91
CA THR A 24 -39.92 4.56 19.04
C THR A 24 -38.73 3.90 18.39
N GLU A 25 -38.63 3.95 17.05
CA GLU A 25 -37.46 3.51 16.31
C GLU A 25 -36.38 4.60 16.34
N ILE A 26 -35.16 4.18 16.63
CA ILE A 26 -33.94 5.01 16.53
C ILE A 26 -32.97 4.39 15.56
N THR A 27 -32.24 5.23 14.82
CA THR A 27 -31.18 4.79 13.88
C THR A 27 -29.90 5.55 14.15
N ALA A 28 -28.78 4.85 13.93
CA ALA A 28 -27.46 5.46 13.95
C ALA A 28 -26.69 5.05 12.68
N ALA A 29 -26.04 6.02 12.04
CA ALA A 29 -25.06 5.73 10.99
C ALA A 29 -23.74 5.32 11.65
N VAL A 30 -23.17 4.21 11.20
CA VAL A 30 -21.88 3.67 11.64
C VAL A 30 -20.99 3.51 10.42
N THR A 31 -19.81 4.11 10.46
CA THR A 31 -18.76 3.87 9.47
C THR A 31 -17.74 2.93 10.10
N VAL A 32 -17.38 1.88 9.38
CA VAL A 32 -16.30 0.94 9.75
C VAL A 32 -15.22 1.06 8.68
N ASP A 33 -14.02 1.43 9.08
CA ASP A 33 -12.88 1.48 8.18
C ASP A 33 -12.38 0.04 7.93
N ARG A 34 -11.93 -0.23 6.69
CA ARG A 34 -11.26 -1.49 6.35
C ARG A 34 -9.96 -1.62 7.13
N ILE A 35 -9.66 -2.84 7.58
CA ILE A 35 -8.38 -3.14 8.21
C ILE A 35 -7.30 -3.17 7.12
N ASN A 36 -6.36 -2.22 7.17
CA ASN A 36 -5.15 -2.30 6.37
C ASN A 36 -4.13 -3.20 7.08
N TYR A 37 -3.74 -4.30 6.45
CA TYR A 37 -2.77 -5.24 7.02
C TYR A 37 -1.33 -4.75 6.91
N VAL A 38 -1.04 -3.76 6.05
CA VAL A 38 0.29 -3.15 5.93
C VAL A 38 0.63 -2.41 7.22
N GLN A 39 1.79 -2.68 7.77
CA GLN A 39 2.31 -1.95 8.93
C GLN A 39 3.06 -0.71 8.44
N ASN A 40 2.84 0.43 9.12
CA ASN A 40 3.37 1.74 8.72
C ASN A 40 3.16 2.02 7.21
N PRO A 41 1.89 2.02 6.75
CA PRO A 41 1.56 2.03 5.32
C PRO A 41 1.90 3.33 4.60
N SER A 42 1.94 4.44 5.33
CA SER A 42 2.26 5.79 4.84
C SER A 42 3.56 6.34 5.45
N PHE A 43 4.40 5.45 6.01
CA PHE A 43 5.74 5.76 6.53
C PHE A 43 5.81 6.82 7.65
N GLU A 44 4.67 7.18 8.26
CA GLU A 44 4.58 8.21 9.30
C GLU A 44 5.18 7.78 10.64
N ASP A 45 5.30 6.47 10.92
CA ASP A 45 5.99 5.97 12.08
C ASP A 45 7.50 5.95 11.82
N SER A 46 8.28 6.47 12.77
CA SER A 46 9.74 6.45 12.72
C SER A 46 10.36 5.05 12.80
N ASP A 47 9.62 4.05 13.29
CA ASP A 47 10.00 2.65 13.16
C ASP A 47 9.65 2.15 11.77
N THR A 48 10.66 1.94 10.95
CA THR A 48 10.54 1.41 9.58
C THR A 48 11.05 -0.03 9.46
N SER A 49 11.29 -0.72 10.59
CA SER A 49 11.90 -2.06 10.63
C SER A 49 11.06 -3.16 9.96
N MET A 50 9.74 -2.92 9.77
CA MET A 50 8.86 -3.81 9.03
C MET A 50 9.08 -3.76 7.51
N TRP A 51 9.72 -2.72 7.01
CA TRP A 51 10.05 -2.56 5.60
C TRP A 51 11.50 -2.98 5.32
N THR A 52 11.70 -3.75 4.27
CA THR A 52 13.03 -4.15 3.79
C THR A 52 13.30 -3.49 2.45
N VAL A 53 14.40 -2.75 2.36
CA VAL A 53 14.87 -2.18 1.10
C VAL A 53 16.00 -3.05 0.55
N ASN A 54 15.83 -3.51 -0.70
CA ASN A 54 16.86 -4.24 -1.43
C ASN A 54 17.32 -3.38 -2.60
N TYR A 55 18.61 -3.18 -2.77
CA TYR A 55 19.18 -2.41 -3.89
C TYR A 55 20.43 -3.09 -4.45
N SER A 56 20.68 -2.93 -5.75
CA SER A 56 21.77 -3.60 -6.45
C SER A 56 23.03 -2.75 -6.56
N GLY A 57 22.97 -1.47 -6.21
CA GLY A 57 24.09 -0.51 -6.29
C GLY A 57 25.05 -0.56 -5.09
N GLU A 58 26.09 0.26 -5.13
CA GLU A 58 27.02 0.44 -4.01
C GLU A 58 26.46 1.34 -2.90
N THR A 59 25.49 2.19 -3.26
CA THR A 59 24.87 3.18 -2.35
C THR A 59 23.36 3.06 -2.45
N ASP A 60 22.71 3.02 -1.30
CA ASP A 60 21.24 3.08 -1.19
C ASP A 60 20.75 4.44 -1.73
N PRO A 61 19.91 4.46 -2.76
CA PRO A 61 19.38 5.70 -3.32
C PRO A 61 18.11 6.20 -2.59
N THR A 62 17.73 5.56 -1.48
CA THR A 62 16.42 5.76 -0.83
C THR A 62 16.54 6.39 0.55
N ASP A 63 15.50 7.07 0.97
CA ASP A 63 15.32 7.57 2.33
C ASP A 63 13.82 7.71 2.69
N TYR A 64 13.53 8.04 3.95
CA TYR A 64 12.20 8.41 4.41
C TYR A 64 12.15 9.92 4.54
N GLN A 65 11.57 10.59 3.54
CA GLN A 65 11.61 12.05 3.43
C GLN A 65 10.44 12.68 4.18
N VAL A 66 10.75 13.57 5.13
CA VAL A 66 9.76 14.38 5.84
C VAL A 66 9.48 15.65 5.04
N LYS A 67 8.46 15.59 4.18
CA LYS A 67 8.06 16.70 3.32
C LYS A 67 6.61 16.52 2.84
N ALA A 68 5.66 17.08 3.54
CA ALA A 68 4.23 16.93 3.27
C ALA A 68 3.81 17.24 1.80
N ALA A 69 4.56 18.11 1.10
CA ALA A 69 4.28 18.42 -0.31
C ALA A 69 4.61 17.27 -1.27
N ASP A 70 5.46 16.32 -0.84
CA ASP A 70 5.90 15.17 -1.63
C ASP A 70 5.27 13.86 -1.12
N ALA A 71 4.54 13.90 0.00
CA ALA A 71 3.72 12.81 0.52
C ALA A 71 2.32 12.81 -0.12
N HIS A 72 1.73 11.64 -0.30
CA HIS A 72 0.34 11.51 -0.75
C HIS A 72 -0.62 11.81 0.40
N SER A 73 -0.28 11.32 1.60
CA SER A 73 -0.94 11.68 2.84
C SER A 73 0.10 12.00 3.93
N GLY A 74 -0.32 12.67 5.01
CA GLY A 74 0.56 12.97 6.13
C GLY A 74 1.73 13.91 5.80
N GLU A 75 2.91 13.59 6.34
CA GLU A 75 4.13 14.40 6.23
C GLU A 75 5.34 13.64 5.70
N VAL A 76 5.31 12.31 5.68
CA VAL A 76 6.43 11.43 5.32
C VAL A 76 6.10 10.58 4.11
N ALA A 77 7.06 10.35 3.23
CA ALA A 77 6.97 9.37 2.15
C ALA A 77 8.29 8.61 2.02
N PHE A 78 8.24 7.37 1.53
CA PHE A 78 9.45 6.69 1.06
C PHE A 78 9.90 7.36 -0.24
N HIS A 79 11.13 7.88 -0.25
CA HIS A 79 11.67 8.69 -1.33
C HIS A 79 12.89 8.01 -1.96
N PHE A 80 13.12 8.27 -3.24
CA PHE A 80 14.32 7.84 -3.94
C PHE A 80 14.83 8.91 -4.92
N TRP A 81 16.15 9.02 -5.01
CA TRP A 81 16.85 9.85 -5.98
C TRP A 81 18.33 9.47 -6.06
N SER A 82 18.92 9.54 -7.25
CA SER A 82 20.35 9.42 -7.43
C SER A 82 20.85 10.35 -8.54
N GLY A 83 21.82 11.21 -8.21
CA GLY A 83 22.51 12.06 -9.17
C GLY A 83 23.77 11.46 -9.76
N SER A 84 24.12 10.21 -9.45
CA SER A 84 25.42 9.61 -9.80
C SER A 84 25.34 8.28 -10.54
N ALA A 85 24.27 7.51 -10.38
CA ALA A 85 24.10 6.18 -10.97
C ALA A 85 22.64 5.86 -11.23
N ASP A 86 22.39 4.92 -12.14
CA ASP A 86 21.10 4.29 -12.31
C ASP A 86 20.70 3.55 -11.03
N MET A 87 19.40 3.45 -10.81
CA MET A 87 18.83 2.84 -9.61
C MET A 87 18.09 1.54 -9.98
N ASP A 88 18.29 0.49 -9.16
CA ASP A 88 17.59 -0.78 -9.25
C ASP A 88 17.37 -1.27 -7.81
N PHE A 89 16.14 -1.14 -7.30
CA PHE A 89 15.81 -1.43 -5.92
C PHE A 89 14.34 -1.87 -5.77
N SER A 90 14.05 -2.51 -4.64
CA SER A 90 12.68 -2.77 -4.16
C SER A 90 12.53 -2.39 -2.70
N ILE A 91 11.30 -2.11 -2.31
CA ILE A 91 10.87 -2.01 -0.92
C ILE A 91 9.78 -3.03 -0.66
N GLU A 92 9.90 -3.82 0.42
CA GLU A 92 9.09 -5.01 0.68
C GLU A 92 8.60 -5.07 2.12
N GLN A 93 7.43 -5.69 2.30
CA GLN A 93 6.94 -6.16 3.61
C GLN A 93 6.45 -7.60 3.49
N SER A 94 6.81 -8.47 4.45
CA SER A 94 6.45 -9.89 4.45
C SER A 94 5.53 -10.23 5.61
N PHE A 95 4.55 -11.07 5.34
CA PHE A 95 3.56 -11.59 6.28
C PHE A 95 3.66 -13.11 6.35
N THR A 96 3.39 -13.69 7.53
CA THR A 96 3.43 -15.14 7.77
C THR A 96 2.17 -15.69 8.46
N ASP A 97 1.26 -14.82 8.83
CA ASP A 97 0.09 -15.14 9.66
C ASP A 97 -1.20 -14.45 9.19
N LEU A 98 -1.27 -14.07 7.90
CA LEU A 98 -2.51 -13.58 7.31
C LEU A 98 -3.57 -14.69 7.34
N GLU A 99 -4.82 -14.33 7.60
CA GLU A 99 -5.93 -15.26 7.43
C GLU A 99 -6.06 -15.71 5.98
N PRO A 100 -6.38 -16.99 5.71
CA PRO A 100 -6.72 -17.40 4.36
C PRO A 100 -7.85 -16.55 3.77
N GLY A 101 -7.74 -16.19 2.49
CA GLY A 101 -8.72 -15.34 1.83
C GLY A 101 -8.16 -14.67 0.57
N THR A 102 -8.96 -13.79 0.01
CA THR A 102 -8.58 -12.99 -1.16
C THR A 102 -8.29 -11.57 -0.72
N TYR A 103 -7.15 -11.03 -1.15
CA TYR A 103 -6.67 -9.70 -0.80
C TYR A 103 -6.53 -8.81 -2.03
N GLU A 104 -6.64 -7.50 -1.81
CA GLU A 104 -6.33 -6.45 -2.77
C GLU A 104 -5.14 -5.64 -2.25
N LEU A 105 -4.14 -5.42 -3.11
CA LEU A 105 -2.96 -4.61 -2.83
C LEU A 105 -2.97 -3.38 -3.72
N SER A 106 -2.71 -2.20 -3.14
CA SER A 106 -2.48 -0.97 -3.89
C SER A 106 -1.41 -0.09 -3.22
N ALA A 107 -0.92 0.89 -3.96
CA ALA A 107 0.01 1.90 -3.45
C ALA A 107 -0.12 3.18 -4.26
N PHE A 108 0.34 4.30 -3.71
CA PHE A 108 0.46 5.55 -4.46
C PHE A 108 1.94 5.88 -4.70
N SER A 109 2.27 6.22 -5.94
CA SER A 109 3.63 6.65 -6.28
C SER A 109 3.61 7.80 -7.29
N GLN A 110 4.50 8.77 -7.10
CA GLN A 110 4.74 9.87 -8.03
C GLN A 110 6.22 10.03 -8.30
N GLY A 111 6.57 10.71 -9.37
CA GLY A 111 7.96 10.99 -9.72
C GLY A 111 8.14 11.30 -11.19
N GLY A 112 9.39 11.39 -11.63
CA GLY A 112 9.68 11.74 -13.01
C GLY A 112 11.14 11.62 -13.42
N ASP A 113 11.46 12.24 -14.56
CA ASP A 113 12.78 12.23 -15.21
C ASP A 113 13.25 10.82 -15.61
N LEU A 114 12.28 9.98 -16.02
CA LEU A 114 12.50 8.60 -16.42
C LEU A 114 12.96 8.48 -17.88
N SER A 115 13.85 7.52 -18.13
CA SER A 115 14.18 7.08 -19.49
C SER A 115 13.17 6.08 -20.04
N ASP A 116 13.20 5.85 -21.35
CA ASP A 116 12.25 4.93 -22.05
C ASP A 116 12.39 3.47 -21.59
N ASP A 117 13.51 3.09 -20.99
CA ASP A 117 13.81 1.75 -20.48
C ASP A 117 13.56 1.58 -18.97
N ALA A 118 13.01 2.61 -18.32
CA ALA A 118 12.59 2.52 -16.92
C ALA A 118 11.49 1.47 -16.74
N TYR A 119 11.52 0.79 -15.59
CA TYR A 119 10.55 -0.24 -15.26
C TYR A 119 10.13 -0.12 -13.79
N MET A 120 8.82 -0.18 -13.54
CA MET A 120 8.26 -0.17 -12.19
C MET A 120 7.08 -1.10 -12.12
N ASP A 121 6.95 -1.81 -11.01
CA ASP A 121 5.77 -2.61 -10.72
C ASP A 121 5.49 -2.69 -9.21
N LEU A 122 4.21 -2.67 -8.88
CA LEU A 122 3.70 -3.21 -7.63
C LEU A 122 3.66 -4.73 -7.78
N TYR A 123 4.11 -5.49 -6.75
CA TYR A 123 4.12 -6.93 -6.81
C TYR A 123 3.69 -7.61 -5.51
N ALA A 124 3.25 -8.86 -5.66
CA ALA A 124 2.91 -9.76 -4.57
C ALA A 124 3.48 -11.16 -4.86
N LEU A 125 4.22 -11.71 -3.89
CA LEU A 125 4.72 -13.09 -3.93
C LEU A 125 3.87 -13.95 -3.02
N VAL A 126 3.11 -14.88 -3.58
CA VAL A 126 2.19 -15.77 -2.87
C VAL A 126 2.25 -17.18 -3.47
N ASP A 127 2.36 -18.23 -2.64
CA ASP A 127 2.41 -19.64 -3.09
C ASP A 127 3.46 -19.90 -4.20
N GLY A 128 4.63 -19.23 -4.12
CA GLY A 128 5.70 -19.34 -5.13
C GLY A 128 5.37 -18.70 -6.49
N LYS A 129 4.31 -17.90 -6.58
CA LYS A 129 3.93 -17.13 -7.76
C LYS A 129 4.11 -15.65 -7.50
N GLU A 130 4.49 -14.93 -8.54
CA GLU A 130 4.52 -13.48 -8.55
C GLU A 130 3.31 -12.93 -9.32
N LEU A 131 2.59 -12.00 -8.70
CA LEU A 131 1.56 -11.18 -9.32
C LEU A 131 2.11 -9.77 -9.41
N THR A 132 1.88 -9.08 -10.54
CA THR A 132 2.42 -7.74 -10.77
C THR A 132 1.37 -6.80 -11.35
N ALA A 133 1.49 -5.52 -11.02
CA ALA A 133 0.78 -4.40 -11.63
C ALA A 133 1.81 -3.36 -12.07
N PRO A 134 2.25 -3.40 -13.35
CA PRO A 134 3.19 -2.41 -13.88
C PRO A 134 2.59 -1.01 -13.89
N PHE A 135 3.43 -0.01 -13.64
CA PHE A 135 3.06 1.40 -13.74
C PHE A 135 4.25 2.23 -14.20
N MET A 136 4.02 3.53 -14.47
CA MET A 136 5.08 4.45 -14.89
C MET A 136 4.84 5.80 -14.25
N LEU A 137 5.85 6.38 -13.62
CA LEU A 137 5.81 7.73 -13.10
C LEU A 137 5.89 8.74 -14.26
N THR A 138 5.24 9.86 -14.13
CA THR A 138 5.09 10.86 -15.19
C THR A 138 5.66 12.21 -14.80
N THR A 139 5.22 12.77 -13.67
CA THR A 139 5.65 14.08 -13.19
C THR A 139 5.26 14.27 -11.72
N TYR A 140 5.63 15.43 -11.17
CA TYR A 140 5.29 15.85 -9.82
C TYR A 140 3.77 16.01 -9.63
N ALA A 141 3.26 15.53 -8.50
CA ALA A 141 1.85 15.53 -8.11
C ALA A 141 0.89 14.78 -9.05
N ASP A 142 1.42 13.96 -9.96
CA ASP A 142 0.64 13.04 -10.78
C ASP A 142 0.78 11.62 -10.22
N TRP A 143 -0.01 11.35 -9.18
CA TRP A 143 0.04 10.11 -8.43
C TRP A 143 -0.51 8.92 -9.22
N GLN A 144 0.33 7.93 -9.43
CA GLN A 144 -0.05 6.63 -9.98
C GLN A 144 -0.55 5.74 -8.86
N ASN A 145 -1.60 4.95 -9.15
CA ASN A 145 -2.16 4.01 -8.19
C ASN A 145 -2.26 2.61 -8.81
N PRO A 146 -1.15 1.86 -8.91
CA PRO A 146 -1.21 0.46 -9.32
C PRO A 146 -1.99 -0.37 -8.31
N VAL A 147 -2.77 -1.35 -8.82
CA VAL A 147 -3.60 -2.25 -8.01
C VAL A 147 -3.42 -3.70 -8.46
N ILE A 148 -3.22 -4.61 -7.52
CA ILE A 148 -3.38 -6.06 -7.72
C ILE A 148 -4.69 -6.45 -7.04
N PRO A 149 -5.77 -6.69 -7.81
CA PRO A 149 -7.13 -6.79 -7.26
C PRO A 149 -7.45 -8.13 -6.62
N GLU A 150 -6.69 -9.19 -6.91
CA GLU A 150 -6.95 -10.54 -6.40
C GLU A 150 -5.65 -11.27 -6.06
N ILE A 151 -5.33 -11.34 -4.77
CA ILE A 151 -4.23 -12.12 -4.21
C ILE A 151 -4.84 -13.20 -3.34
N LYS A 152 -4.72 -14.47 -3.73
CA LYS A 152 -5.26 -15.61 -2.96
C LYS A 152 -4.21 -16.11 -1.99
N VAL A 153 -4.42 -15.84 -0.71
CA VAL A 153 -3.59 -16.34 0.39
C VAL A 153 -4.20 -17.61 0.96
N THR A 154 -3.43 -18.69 1.04
CA THR A 154 -3.91 -20.00 1.52
C THR A 154 -3.20 -20.47 2.77
N ASP A 155 -1.93 -20.14 2.96
CA ASP A 155 -1.10 -20.57 4.09
C ASP A 155 -0.67 -19.43 5.03
N GLY A 156 -1.18 -18.24 4.81
CA GLY A 156 -0.88 -17.04 5.59
C GLY A 156 0.39 -16.30 5.15
N SER A 157 1.12 -16.81 4.15
CA SER A 157 2.38 -16.24 3.71
C SER A 157 2.17 -15.34 2.48
N LEU A 158 2.64 -14.11 2.57
CA LEU A 158 2.59 -13.13 1.48
C LEU A 158 3.77 -12.16 1.61
N THR A 159 4.45 -11.87 0.52
CA THR A 159 5.36 -10.71 0.44
C THR A 159 4.80 -9.73 -0.57
N ILE A 160 4.66 -8.48 -0.17
CA ILE A 160 4.26 -7.37 -1.04
C ILE A 160 5.43 -6.42 -1.23
N GLY A 161 5.45 -5.71 -2.34
CA GLY A 161 6.48 -4.69 -2.56
C GLY A 161 6.30 -3.87 -3.81
N VAL A 162 7.14 -2.86 -3.94
CA VAL A 162 7.25 -2.04 -5.15
C VAL A 162 8.70 -2.09 -5.63
N ARG A 163 8.85 -2.27 -6.93
CA ARG A 163 10.13 -2.38 -7.61
C ARG A 163 10.34 -1.21 -8.54
N TYR A 164 11.55 -0.65 -8.51
CA TYR A 164 11.95 0.47 -9.34
C TYR A 164 13.26 0.19 -10.03
N LYS A 165 13.28 0.32 -11.35
CA LYS A 165 14.48 0.32 -12.16
C LYS A 165 14.44 1.56 -13.03
N CYS A 166 15.32 2.51 -12.75
CA CYS A 166 15.31 3.82 -13.40
C CYS A 166 16.71 4.41 -13.53
N ASN A 167 16.84 5.37 -14.43
CA ASN A 167 18.09 6.02 -14.77
C ASN A 167 18.54 7.00 -13.67
N VAL A 168 19.81 7.40 -13.78
CA VAL A 168 20.37 8.52 -13.01
C VAL A 168 19.51 9.80 -13.20
N ASN A 169 19.36 10.57 -12.13
CA ASN A 169 18.51 11.75 -11.96
C ASN A 169 16.99 11.50 -11.92
N SER A 170 16.51 10.30 -12.16
CA SER A 170 15.12 9.98 -11.83
C SER A 170 14.87 10.15 -10.34
N TRP A 171 13.65 10.48 -10.00
CA TRP A 171 13.22 10.73 -8.63
C TRP A 171 11.78 10.27 -8.43
N GLY A 172 11.41 9.98 -7.20
CA GLY A 172 10.02 9.68 -6.88
C GLY A 172 9.80 9.45 -5.39
N THR A 173 8.51 9.32 -5.07
CA THR A 173 8.02 8.94 -3.75
C THR A 173 6.99 7.82 -3.86
N LEU A 174 6.95 6.97 -2.82
CA LEU A 174 5.94 5.94 -2.59
C LEU A 174 5.24 6.25 -1.28
N ASP A 175 3.92 6.07 -1.25
CA ASP A 175 3.10 6.34 -0.08
C ASP A 175 1.82 5.50 -0.07
N ASP A 176 1.12 5.49 1.06
CA ASP A 176 -0.22 4.89 1.24
C ASP A 176 -0.35 3.48 0.64
N VAL A 177 0.54 2.59 1.04
CA VAL A 177 0.47 1.17 0.63
C VAL A 177 -0.69 0.49 1.38
N THR A 178 -1.58 -0.18 0.67
CA THR A 178 -2.74 -0.83 1.28
C THR A 178 -2.82 -2.30 0.91
N LEU A 179 -3.13 -3.13 1.91
CA LEU A 179 -3.48 -4.55 1.74
C LEU A 179 -4.79 -4.80 2.47
N TYR A 180 -5.86 -5.02 1.74
CA TYR A 180 -7.18 -5.28 2.29
C TYR A 180 -7.65 -6.69 1.97
N LYS A 181 -8.22 -7.41 2.96
CA LYS A 181 -8.98 -8.63 2.70
C LYS A 181 -10.31 -8.24 2.05
N ILE A 182 -10.65 -8.87 0.92
CA ILE A 182 -11.85 -8.54 0.12
C ILE A 182 -12.83 -9.70 0.01
N ALA A 183 -12.39 -10.92 0.30
CA ALA A 183 -13.23 -12.11 0.37
C ALA A 183 -12.57 -13.24 1.16
N GLU A 184 -13.40 -14.17 1.67
CA GLU A 184 -12.99 -15.43 2.30
C GLU A 184 -12.37 -16.44 1.30
#